data_00c5a8a21ae180dea4cdbda6e0c550e7
#
_entry.id   00c5a8a21ae180dea4cdbda6e0c550e7
#
_cell.length_a   1.000
_cell.length_b   1.000
_cell.length_c   1.000
_cell.angle_alpha   90.00
_cell.angle_beta   90.00
_cell.angle_gamma   90.00
#
_symmetry.space_group_name_H-M   'P 1'
#
loop_
_entity.id
_entity.type
_entity.pdbx_description
1 polymer ?
#
loop_
_entity_poly.entity_id
_entity_poly.type
_entity_poly.pdbx_seq_one_letter_code
_entity_poly.pdbx_strand_id
1 'polypeptide(L)' 'MAADPNSTSVWVATRRTDDKVIEYLVSHTAWNPDKRFAKIFDTQAGARKYLKEAGLKGTVRKHT' A
#
# COMPACT_ATOMS: atom_id res chain seq x y z
N MET A 1 18.44 -9.28 -16.91
CA MET A 1 17.99 -9.24 -16.58
C MET A 1 17.36 -9.05 -16.18
N ALA A 2 17.29 -8.84 -16.34
CA ALA A 2 16.66 -8.72 -15.96
C ALA A 2 15.84 -8.62 -15.50
N ALA A 3 15.46 -8.22 -16.31
CA ALA A 3 14.32 -8.04 -15.59
C ALA A 3 14.04 -9.23 -14.88
N ASP A 4 14.49 -9.17 -13.94
CA ASP A 4 14.18 -10.15 -13.06
C ASP A 4 12.73 -10.15 -12.87
N PRO A 5 12.07 -11.17 -13.20
CA PRO A 5 10.67 -11.27 -12.95
C PRO A 5 10.39 -11.08 -11.49
N ASN A 6 11.32 -11.38 -10.67
CA ASN A 6 11.09 -11.14 -9.28
C ASN A 6 11.27 -9.72 -8.92
N SER A 7 11.75 -8.97 -9.84
CA SER A 7 11.76 -7.56 -9.62
C SER A 7 10.38 -7.00 -9.69
N THR A 8 9.39 -7.83 -9.85
CA THR A 8 8.04 -7.38 -9.77
C THR A 8 7.86 -6.80 -8.40
N SER A 9 7.99 -5.52 -8.34
CA SER A 9 7.73 -4.84 -7.11
C SER A 9 6.23 -4.78 -6.90
N VAL A 10 5.81 -5.01 -5.71
CA VAL A 10 4.43 -4.76 -5.34
C VAL A 10 4.39 -3.54 -4.43
N TRP A 11 3.23 -2.97 -4.30
CA TRP A 11 3.05 -1.70 -3.60
C TRP A 11 1.96 -1.83 -2.56
N VAL A 12 2.09 -1.08 -1.50
CA VAL A 12 1.09 -1.02 -0.44
C VAL A 12 0.83 0.44 -0.12
N ALA A 13 -0.33 0.72 0.46
CA ALA A 13 -0.64 2.05 0.96
C ALA A 13 -0.53 2.03 2.47
N THR A 14 0.08 3.06 3.02
CA THR A 14 0.28 3.18 4.45
C THR A 14 -0.18 4.53 4.94
N ARG A 15 -0.47 4.61 6.22
CA ARG A 15 -0.73 5.89 6.87
C ARG A 15 -0.09 5.87 8.26
N ARG A 16 0.16 7.05 8.80
CA ARG A 16 0.66 7.16 10.16
C ARG A 16 -0.45 7.68 11.05
N THR A 17 -0.67 7.01 12.16
CA THR A 17 -1.66 7.45 13.14
C THR A 17 -1.06 8.52 14.05
N ASP A 18 -1.89 9.13 14.87
CA ASP A 18 -1.43 10.12 15.83
C ASP A 18 -0.45 9.54 16.84
N ASP A 19 -0.55 8.24 17.08
CA ASP A 19 0.39 7.54 17.96
C ASP A 19 1.67 7.15 17.24
N LYS A 20 1.86 7.63 16.01
CA LYS A 20 3.04 7.33 15.19
C LYS A 20 3.13 5.87 14.80
N VAL A 21 2.02 5.18 14.79
CA VAL A 21 1.96 3.80 14.32
C VAL A 21 1.68 3.79 12.82
N ILE A 22 2.42 2.98 12.10
CA ILE A 22 2.19 2.82 10.67
C ILE A 22 1.13 1.76 10.47
N GLU A 23 0.09 2.10 9.74
CA GLU A 23 -0.97 1.16 9.38
C GLU A 23 -0.98 0.95 7.88
N TYR A 24 -1.35 -0.25 7.47
CA TYR A 24 -1.42 -0.64 6.06
C TYR A 24 -2.86 -0.75 5.63
N LEU A 25 -3.13 -0.27 4.43
CA LEU A 25 -4.48 -0.36 3.87
C LEU A 25 -4.82 -1.82 3.59
N VAL A 26 -5.95 -2.26 4.11
CA VAL A 26 -6.47 -3.60 3.87
C VAL A 26 -7.62 -3.54 2.86
N SER A 27 -8.51 -2.59 3.03
CA SER A 27 -9.60 -2.33 2.11
C SER A 27 -9.98 -0.86 2.21
N HIS A 28 -10.95 -0.44 1.41
CA HIS A 28 -11.35 0.98 1.40
C HIS A 28 -11.91 1.45 2.76
N THR A 29 -12.19 0.53 3.67
CA THR A 29 -12.71 0.88 4.99
C THR A 29 -11.84 0.37 6.13
N ALA A 30 -10.73 -0.30 5.85
CA ALA A 30 -9.96 -0.95 6.89
C ALA A 30 -8.48 -0.72 6.75
N TRP A 31 -7.84 -0.47 7.86
CA TRP A 31 -6.39 -0.34 7.99
C TRP A 31 -5.93 -1.27 9.09
N ASN A 32 -4.71 -1.78 8.99
CA ASN A 32 -4.18 -2.70 9.99
C ASN A 32 -2.68 -2.45 10.13
N PRO A 33 -2.15 -2.43 11.36
CA PRO A 33 -0.70 -2.24 11.52
C PRO A 33 0.13 -3.44 11.07
N ASP A 34 -0.49 -4.58 10.85
CA ASP A 34 0.22 -5.77 10.41
C ASP A 34 0.29 -5.79 8.89
N LYS A 35 1.51 -5.69 8.35
CA LYS A 35 1.71 -5.65 6.90
C LYS A 35 1.26 -6.94 6.21
N ARG A 36 1.10 -8.02 6.93
CA ARG A 36 0.65 -9.28 6.33
C ARG A 36 -0.77 -9.18 5.80
N PHE A 37 -1.55 -8.23 6.30
CA PHE A 37 -2.92 -8.03 5.85
C PHE A 37 -3.04 -6.91 4.82
N ALA A 38 -1.93 -6.33 4.41
CA ALA A 38 -1.95 -5.21 3.48
C ALA A 38 -2.49 -5.62 2.12
N LYS A 39 -3.32 -4.76 1.55
CA LYS A 39 -3.74 -4.94 0.18
C LYS A 39 -2.55 -4.70 -0.74
N ILE A 40 -2.32 -5.63 -1.64
CA ILE A 40 -1.17 -5.56 -2.54
C ILE A 40 -1.60 -5.00 -3.89
N PHE A 41 -0.84 -4.04 -4.39
CA PHE A 41 -1.06 -3.44 -5.69
C PHE A 41 0.11 -3.79 -6.61
N ASP A 42 -0.19 -4.02 -7.87
CA ASP A 42 0.83 -4.36 -8.86
C ASP A 42 1.65 -3.15 -9.27
N THR A 43 1.05 -1.97 -9.21
CA THR A 43 1.73 -0.75 -9.63
C THR A 43 1.51 0.37 -8.63
N GLN A 44 2.44 1.29 -8.62
CA GLN A 44 2.33 2.49 -7.79
C GLN A 44 1.11 3.32 -8.20
N ALA A 45 0.91 3.45 -9.50
CA ALA A 45 -0.21 4.22 -10.01
C ALA A 45 -1.54 3.61 -9.60
N GLY A 46 -1.62 2.28 -9.60
CA GLY A 46 -2.84 1.58 -9.17
C GLY A 46 -3.15 1.84 -7.71
N ALA A 47 -2.13 1.84 -6.87
CA ALA A 47 -2.32 2.13 -5.45
C ALA A 47 -2.80 3.57 -5.24
N ARG A 48 -2.20 4.52 -5.94
CA ARG A 48 -2.60 5.92 -5.83
C ARG A 48 -4.02 6.14 -6.31
N LYS A 49 -4.39 5.49 -7.41
CA LYS A 49 -5.72 5.59 -7.95
C LYS A 49 -6.75 5.05 -6.96
N TYR A 50 -6.44 3.93 -6.33
CA TYR A 50 -7.30 3.33 -5.33
C TYR A 50 -7.56 4.31 -4.18
N LEU A 51 -6.50 4.90 -3.66
CA LEU A 51 -6.64 5.86 -2.56
C LEU A 51 -7.49 7.05 -2.98
N LYS A 52 -7.25 7.55 -4.18
CA LYS A 52 -7.98 8.71 -4.67
C LYS A 52 -9.47 8.40 -4.84
N GLU A 53 -9.78 7.27 -5.43
CA GLU A 53 -11.17 6.88 -5.68
C GLU A 53 -11.92 6.58 -4.39
N ALA A 54 -11.23 6.05 -3.41
CA ALA A 54 -11.82 5.76 -2.12
C ALA A 54 -11.85 6.97 -1.18
N GLY A 55 -11.24 8.08 -1.60
CA GLY A 55 -11.19 9.27 -0.75
C GLY A 55 -10.30 9.11 0.46
N LEU A 56 -9.31 8.25 0.36
CA LEU A 56 -8.41 7.96 1.47
C LEU A 56 -7.12 8.76 1.34
N LYS A 57 -6.53 9.08 2.47
CA LYS A 57 -5.23 9.74 2.53
C LYS A 57 -4.21 8.73 2.99
N GLY A 58 -3.12 8.63 2.26
CA GLY A 58 -2.06 7.71 2.63
C GLY A 58 -0.87 7.87 1.73
N THR A 59 0.17 7.11 2.02
CA THR A 59 1.39 7.11 1.23
C THR A 59 1.55 5.76 0.57
N VAL A 60 1.90 5.77 -0.70
CA VAL A 60 2.15 4.53 -1.43
C VAL A 60 3.62 4.18 -1.26
N ARG A 61 3.89 2.96 -0.85
CA ARG A 61 5.24 2.48 -0.62
C ARG A 61 5.48 1.18 -1.33
N LYS A 62 6.71 0.97 -1.72
CA LYS A 62 7.12 -0.30 -2.29
C LYS A 62 7.15 -1.33 -1.17
N HIS A 63 6.53 -2.47 -1.42
CA HIS A 63 6.52 -3.57 -0.48
C HIS A 63 7.54 -4.60 -0.93
N THR A 64 8.57 -4.79 -0.17
CA THR A 64 9.62 -5.76 -0.50
C THR A 64 9.61 -6.90 0.47
#